data_11b11ced80e225fd233db4633c06a609
#
_entry.id   11b11ced80e225fd233db4633c06a609
#
_cell.length_a   1.000
_cell.length_b   1.000
_cell.length_c   1.000
_cell.angle_alpha   90.00
_cell.angle_beta   90.00
_cell.angle_gamma   90.00
#
_symmetry.space_group_name_H-M   'P 1'
#
loop_
_entity.id
_entity.type
_entity.pdbx_description
1 polymer ?
#
loop_
_entity_poly.entity_id
_entity_poly.type
_entity_poly.pdbx_seq_one_letter_code
_entity_poly.pdbx_strand_id
1 'polypeptide(L)'
;SADYDGILLSTTGDKSDAIITRDLSKTLTVMPGDCLVIALIDEKAGIKGILHAGWKGLIDGVIVNTINMFKEKGANVNNIRGLLFPSVSMNCYDLGEDVISRFRDFAKELGLNEKEVISYNKEKEKYNIDLRKLALTQIKKLGIKDENMSVMEYCTYSSKDEKGNLKFHSHRRDRTLSMNMALFLGKE
;
A
#
# COMPACT_ATOMS: atom_id res chain seq x y z
N SER A 1 6.33 -5.53 27.60
CA SER A 1 6.04 -6.41 26.47
C SER A 1 4.64 -6.93 26.65
N ALA A 2 3.68 -6.32 26.02
CA ALA A 2 2.34 -6.87 25.95
C ALA A 2 2.38 -8.09 25.01
N ASP A 3 1.64 -9.13 25.35
CA ASP A 3 1.40 -10.29 24.53
C ASP A 3 0.76 -9.87 23.21
N TYR A 4 1.61 -9.56 22.26
CA TYR A 4 1.22 -9.20 20.91
C TYR A 4 1.15 -10.51 20.13
N ASP A 5 -0.07 -11.03 19.92
CA ASP A 5 -0.28 -12.14 18.98
C ASP A 5 -0.25 -11.66 17.51
N GLY A 6 0.07 -10.38 17.33
CA GLY A 6 0.32 -9.78 16.04
C GLY A 6 1.73 -10.06 15.55
N ILE A 7 1.85 -10.50 14.29
CA ILE A 7 3.16 -10.68 13.66
C ILE A 7 3.54 -9.38 12.97
N LEU A 8 4.65 -8.82 13.43
CA LEU A 8 5.32 -7.70 12.79
C LEU A 8 6.16 -8.24 11.64
N LEU A 9 5.84 -7.84 10.42
CA LEU A 9 6.68 -8.10 9.25
C LEU A 9 7.56 -6.87 9.03
N SER A 10 8.82 -6.98 9.43
CA SER A 10 9.82 -5.94 9.19
C SER A 10 10.59 -6.22 7.91
N THR A 11 10.70 -5.22 7.05
CA THR A 11 11.59 -5.24 5.90
C THR A 11 12.89 -4.47 6.16
N THR A 12 12.93 -3.65 7.23
CA THR A 12 14.07 -2.78 7.56
C THR A 12 14.31 -2.69 9.07
N GLY A 13 14.92 -3.71 9.66
CA GLY A 13 15.32 -3.69 11.10
C GLY A 13 14.13 -3.69 12.06
N ASP A 14 14.19 -2.89 13.12
CA ASP A 14 13.19 -2.85 14.20
C ASP A 14 11.85 -2.21 13.83
N LYS A 15 11.69 -1.74 12.59
CA LYS A 15 10.44 -1.16 12.07
C LYS A 15 9.73 -2.15 11.18
N SER A 16 8.43 -2.31 11.40
CA SER A 16 7.58 -3.19 10.61
C SER A 16 6.73 -2.40 9.63
N ASP A 17 6.70 -2.84 8.37
CA ASP A 17 5.83 -2.28 7.33
C ASP A 17 4.47 -3.01 7.24
N ALA A 18 4.26 -4.11 7.98
CA ALA A 18 2.97 -4.80 8.03
C ALA A 18 2.67 -5.37 9.42
N ILE A 19 1.39 -5.39 9.77
CA ILE A 19 0.87 -5.98 11.00
C ILE A 19 -0.26 -6.92 10.65
N ILE A 20 -0.23 -8.15 11.17
CA ILE A 20 -1.27 -9.16 10.99
C ILE A 20 -1.72 -9.64 12.37
N THR A 21 -3.02 -9.86 12.55
CA THR A 21 -3.57 -10.43 13.77
C THR A 21 -4.72 -11.39 13.51
N ARG A 22 -4.92 -12.35 14.41
CA ARG A 22 -6.14 -13.15 14.54
C ARG A 22 -7.12 -12.56 15.53
N ASP A 23 -6.66 -11.68 16.40
CA ASP A 23 -7.55 -10.99 17.32
C ASP A 23 -8.31 -9.88 16.58
N LEU A 24 -9.53 -10.21 16.15
CA LEU A 24 -10.37 -9.27 15.41
C LEU A 24 -10.86 -8.09 16.27
N SER A 25 -10.74 -8.18 17.62
CA SER A 25 -11.10 -7.09 18.52
C SER A 25 -10.05 -5.96 18.52
N LYS A 26 -8.80 -6.25 18.16
CA LYS A 26 -7.74 -5.25 18.12
C LYS A 26 -7.88 -4.33 16.91
N THR A 27 -7.60 -3.06 17.09
CA THR A 27 -7.50 -2.09 15.99
C THR A 27 -6.04 -1.97 15.55
N LEU A 28 -5.78 -2.23 14.25
CA LEU A 28 -4.49 -2.03 13.64
C LEU A 28 -4.40 -0.61 13.08
N THR A 29 -3.25 0.04 13.27
CA THR A 29 -3.05 1.44 12.89
C THR A 29 -1.77 1.61 12.08
N VAL A 30 -1.84 2.38 11.01
CA VAL A 30 -0.71 2.83 10.20
C VAL A 30 -0.85 4.33 9.96
N MET A 31 0.25 5.06 10.01
CA MET A 31 0.29 6.51 9.79
C MET A 31 1.13 6.85 8.56
N PRO A 32 0.59 6.78 7.34
CA PRO A 32 1.28 7.18 6.12
C PRO A 32 1.20 8.70 5.92
N GLY A 33 2.15 9.26 5.20
CA GLY A 33 1.99 10.57 4.56
C GLY A 33 1.26 10.41 3.22
N ASP A 34 2.00 10.00 2.19
CA ASP A 34 1.49 9.79 0.82
C ASP A 34 1.57 8.33 0.37
N CYS A 35 2.23 7.50 1.16
CA CYS A 35 2.49 6.10 0.80
C CYS A 35 1.20 5.30 0.73
N LEU A 36 1.18 4.30 -0.15
CA LEU A 36 0.07 3.37 -0.27
C LEU A 36 -0.04 2.52 1.00
N VAL A 37 -1.24 2.42 1.53
CA VAL A 37 -1.60 1.49 2.60
C VAL A 37 -2.65 0.53 2.08
N ILE A 38 -2.53 -0.74 2.46
CA ILE A 38 -3.46 -1.79 2.05
C ILE A 38 -3.95 -2.51 3.30
N ALA A 39 -5.25 -2.67 3.43
CA ALA A 39 -5.86 -3.56 4.41
C ALA A 39 -6.25 -4.86 3.73
N LEU A 40 -6.03 -5.98 4.41
CA LEU A 40 -6.44 -7.32 3.99
C LEU A 40 -7.19 -8.02 5.11
N ILE A 41 -8.20 -8.80 4.76
CA ILE A 41 -8.97 -9.62 5.70
C ILE A 41 -9.38 -10.94 5.05
N ASP A 42 -9.26 -12.03 5.81
CA ASP A 42 -9.97 -13.28 5.56
C ASP A 42 -10.88 -13.54 6.77
N GLU A 43 -12.16 -13.22 6.62
CA GLU A 43 -13.16 -13.37 7.69
C GLU A 43 -13.35 -14.84 8.09
N LYS A 44 -13.25 -15.76 7.13
CA LYS A 44 -13.40 -17.20 7.40
C LYS A 44 -12.24 -17.77 8.21
N ALA A 45 -11.03 -17.30 7.93
CA ALA A 45 -9.84 -17.68 8.69
C ALA A 45 -9.69 -16.87 9.99
N GLY A 46 -10.49 -15.79 10.17
CA GLY A 46 -10.39 -14.89 11.30
C GLY A 46 -9.05 -14.14 11.33
N ILE A 47 -8.57 -13.67 10.17
CA ILE A 47 -7.27 -12.99 10.04
C ILE A 47 -7.47 -11.64 9.38
N LYS A 48 -6.88 -10.60 9.94
CA LYS A 48 -6.79 -9.29 9.32
C LYS A 48 -5.35 -8.74 9.38
N GLY A 49 -5.04 -7.86 8.44
CA GLY A 49 -3.74 -7.20 8.39
C GLY A 49 -3.80 -5.84 7.71
N ILE A 50 -2.87 -4.98 8.07
CA ILE A 50 -2.67 -3.67 7.43
C ILE A 50 -1.19 -3.54 7.10
N LEU A 51 -0.87 -3.04 5.89
CA LEU A 51 0.50 -2.92 5.43
C LEU A 51 0.76 -1.57 4.78
N HIS A 52 1.95 -1.04 5.03
CA HIS A 52 2.50 0.17 4.44
C HIS A 52 3.32 -0.21 3.21
N ALA A 53 2.78 0.02 2.04
CA ALA A 53 3.43 -0.25 0.76
C ALA A 53 4.02 1.05 0.17
N GLY A 54 4.94 1.67 0.89
CA GLY A 54 5.79 2.71 0.34
C GLY A 54 6.63 2.13 -0.81
N TRP A 55 7.24 2.98 -1.65
CA TRP A 55 7.91 2.52 -2.86
C TRP A 55 8.99 1.43 -2.61
N LYS A 56 9.77 1.55 -1.53
CA LYS A 56 10.75 0.52 -1.13
C LYS A 56 10.05 -0.78 -0.72
N GLY A 57 9.14 -0.70 0.25
CA GLY A 57 8.42 -1.87 0.74
C GLY A 57 7.67 -2.61 -0.37
N LEU A 58 7.09 -1.88 -1.33
CA LEU A 58 6.41 -2.47 -2.48
C LEU A 58 7.36 -3.32 -3.33
N ILE A 59 8.52 -2.77 -3.72
CA ILE A 59 9.54 -3.49 -4.50
C ILE A 59 10.17 -4.62 -3.67
N ASP A 60 10.47 -4.36 -2.39
CA ASP A 60 11.14 -5.30 -1.49
C ASP A 60 10.19 -6.40 -0.97
N GLY A 61 8.93 -6.43 -1.44
CA GLY A 61 8.04 -7.59 -1.30
C GLY A 61 7.12 -7.56 -0.07
N VAL A 62 6.80 -6.40 0.50
CA VAL A 62 5.89 -6.32 1.65
C VAL A 62 4.54 -6.99 1.38
N ILE A 63 3.98 -6.85 0.17
CA ILE A 63 2.72 -7.49 -0.22
C ILE A 63 2.88 -9.00 -0.28
N VAL A 64 3.93 -9.48 -0.92
CA VAL A 64 4.22 -10.93 -1.05
C VAL A 64 4.36 -11.57 0.32
N ASN A 65 5.17 -10.99 1.19
CA ASN A 65 5.42 -11.49 2.53
C ASN A 65 4.13 -11.49 3.37
N THR A 66 3.32 -10.42 3.28
CA THR A 66 2.05 -10.33 3.99
C THR A 66 1.07 -11.42 3.54
N ILE A 67 0.88 -11.61 2.24
CA ILE A 67 -0.04 -12.62 1.70
C ILE A 67 0.45 -14.04 2.02
N ASN A 68 1.75 -14.30 1.96
CA ASN A 68 2.32 -15.59 2.36
C ASN A 68 2.07 -15.86 3.84
N MET A 69 2.24 -14.87 4.71
CA MET A 69 1.93 -15.00 6.12
C MET A 69 0.44 -15.26 6.38
N PHE A 70 -0.46 -14.63 5.60
CA PHE A 70 -1.88 -14.97 5.64
C PHE A 70 -2.11 -16.45 5.32
N LYS A 71 -1.49 -16.98 4.24
CA LYS A 71 -1.57 -18.40 3.85
C LYS A 71 -1.03 -19.33 4.93
N GLU A 72 0.14 -19.04 5.48
CA GLU A 72 0.76 -19.81 6.57
C GLU A 72 -0.14 -19.88 7.81
N LYS A 73 -0.92 -18.82 8.06
CA LYS A 73 -1.91 -18.78 9.14
C LYS A 73 -3.27 -19.38 8.76
N GLY A 74 -3.38 -20.03 7.60
CA GLY A 74 -4.58 -20.76 7.17
C GLY A 74 -5.59 -19.93 6.38
N ALA A 75 -5.24 -18.73 5.94
CA ALA A 75 -6.10 -17.99 5.01
C ALA A 75 -6.12 -18.61 3.62
N ASN A 76 -7.28 -18.50 2.98
CA ASN A 76 -7.45 -18.89 1.57
C ASN A 76 -7.49 -17.62 0.71
N VAL A 77 -6.63 -17.54 -0.30
CA VAL A 77 -6.54 -16.38 -1.21
C VAL A 77 -7.89 -16.02 -1.86
N ASN A 78 -8.75 -17.02 -2.11
CA ASN A 78 -10.08 -16.78 -2.65
C ASN A 78 -11.05 -16.09 -1.67
N ASN A 79 -10.75 -16.11 -0.37
CA ASN A 79 -11.55 -15.45 0.67
C ASN A 79 -10.96 -14.11 1.10
N ILE A 80 -9.67 -13.86 0.77
CA ILE A 80 -9.03 -12.59 1.14
C ILE A 80 -9.71 -11.46 0.37
N ARG A 81 -10.16 -10.47 1.12
CA ARG A 81 -10.64 -9.19 0.61
C ARG A 81 -9.67 -8.09 1.02
N GLY A 82 -9.59 -7.05 0.23
CA GLY A 82 -8.67 -5.96 0.52
C GLY A 82 -9.18 -4.59 0.08
N LEU A 83 -8.57 -3.58 0.68
CA LEU A 83 -8.84 -2.18 0.38
C LEU A 83 -7.51 -1.44 0.25
N LEU A 84 -7.31 -0.77 -0.89
CA LEU A 84 -6.25 0.21 -1.07
C LEU A 84 -6.77 1.57 -0.62
N PHE A 85 -6.11 2.16 0.36
CA PHE A 85 -6.43 3.48 0.88
C PHE A 85 -5.93 4.60 -0.02
N PRO A 86 -6.38 5.86 0.19
CA PRO A 86 -5.86 7.02 -0.52
C PRO A 86 -4.34 7.09 -0.42
N SER A 87 -3.71 7.38 -1.54
CA SER A 87 -2.26 7.55 -1.64
C SER A 87 -1.95 8.59 -2.71
N VAL A 88 -0.71 8.99 -2.84
CA VAL A 88 -0.30 9.85 -3.95
C VAL A 88 -0.58 9.14 -5.28
N SER A 89 -1.25 9.83 -6.21
CA SER A 89 -1.52 9.30 -7.55
C SER A 89 -0.31 9.42 -8.47
N MET A 90 -0.33 8.67 -9.56
CA MET A 90 0.74 8.68 -10.57
C MET A 90 1.17 10.10 -10.96
N ASN A 91 0.22 10.97 -11.31
CA ASN A 91 0.51 12.32 -11.79
C ASN A 91 1.17 13.24 -10.74
N CYS A 92 1.13 12.86 -9.47
CA CYS A 92 1.68 13.62 -8.36
C CYS A 92 2.92 12.96 -7.73
N TYR A 93 3.32 11.77 -8.21
CA TYR A 93 4.41 11.01 -7.63
C TYR A 93 5.59 10.90 -8.59
N ASP A 94 6.42 11.91 -8.60
CA ASP A 94 7.63 12.00 -9.42
C ASP A 94 8.86 11.52 -8.65
N LEU A 95 9.70 10.72 -9.33
CA LEU A 95 10.92 10.08 -8.82
C LEU A 95 12.08 10.27 -9.80
N GLY A 96 13.30 10.20 -9.28
CA GLY A 96 14.52 10.25 -10.07
C GLY A 96 14.81 8.92 -10.77
N GLU A 97 15.71 8.95 -11.75
CA GLU A 97 16.11 7.78 -12.55
C GLU A 97 16.71 6.64 -11.70
N ASP A 98 17.41 6.98 -10.63
CA ASP A 98 17.98 6.02 -9.68
C ASP A 98 16.95 5.08 -9.05
N VAL A 99 15.74 5.59 -8.83
CA VAL A 99 14.62 4.79 -8.29
C VAL A 99 13.85 4.10 -9.41
N ILE A 100 13.70 4.77 -10.56
CA ILE A 100 12.88 4.29 -11.68
C ILE A 100 13.45 3.00 -12.31
N SER A 101 14.76 2.83 -12.37
CA SER A 101 15.37 1.60 -12.86
C SER A 101 14.82 0.36 -12.13
N ARG A 102 14.70 0.43 -10.81
CA ARG A 102 14.13 -0.65 -9.99
C ARG A 102 12.64 -0.91 -10.31
N PHE A 103 11.89 0.13 -10.63
CA PHE A 103 10.48 -0.02 -11.01
C PHE A 103 10.30 -0.60 -12.42
N ARG A 104 11.21 -0.34 -13.35
CA ARG A 104 11.20 -1.01 -14.66
C ARG A 104 11.35 -2.51 -14.51
N ASP A 105 12.32 -2.95 -13.71
CA ASP A 105 12.54 -4.37 -13.42
C ASP A 105 11.31 -4.97 -12.74
N PHE A 106 10.77 -4.30 -11.74
CA PHE A 106 9.59 -4.74 -11.02
C PHE A 106 8.33 -4.82 -11.92
N ALA A 107 8.09 -3.84 -12.79
CA ALA A 107 7.00 -3.89 -13.76
C ALA A 107 7.15 -5.07 -14.72
N LYS A 108 8.38 -5.33 -15.20
CA LYS A 108 8.68 -6.49 -16.04
C LYS A 108 8.43 -7.82 -15.34
N GLU A 109 8.83 -7.97 -14.08
CA GLU A 109 8.53 -9.14 -13.24
C GLU A 109 7.02 -9.34 -13.08
N LEU A 110 6.26 -8.26 -12.99
CA LEU A 110 4.81 -8.29 -12.94
C LEU A 110 4.15 -8.55 -14.31
N GLY A 111 4.92 -8.58 -15.40
CA GLY A 111 4.39 -8.75 -16.76
C GLY A 111 3.64 -7.52 -17.29
N LEU A 112 3.92 -6.35 -16.72
CA LEU A 112 3.36 -5.07 -17.17
C LEU A 112 4.27 -4.44 -18.23
N ASN A 113 3.64 -3.74 -19.18
CA ASN A 113 4.39 -2.82 -20.01
C ASN A 113 4.77 -1.61 -19.15
N GLU A 114 6.04 -1.21 -19.20
CA GLU A 114 6.56 -0.05 -18.48
C GLU A 114 5.65 1.19 -18.62
N LYS A 115 5.21 1.50 -19.84
CA LYS A 115 4.36 2.65 -20.15
C LYS A 115 3.00 2.65 -19.46
N GLU A 116 2.59 1.52 -18.92
CA GLU A 116 1.32 1.42 -18.18
C GLU A 116 1.41 1.96 -16.75
N VAL A 117 2.61 2.01 -16.20
CA VAL A 117 2.87 2.35 -14.79
C VAL A 117 3.93 3.42 -14.60
N ILE A 118 4.69 3.75 -15.65
CA ILE A 118 5.73 4.77 -15.65
C ILE A 118 5.48 5.75 -16.79
N SER A 119 5.55 7.05 -16.52
CA SER A 119 5.52 8.10 -17.54
C SER A 119 6.59 9.14 -17.25
N TYR A 120 7.20 9.69 -18.31
CA TYR A 120 8.19 10.74 -18.17
C TYR A 120 7.55 12.13 -18.14
N ASN A 121 7.82 12.89 -17.11
CA ASN A 121 7.39 14.29 -16.98
C ASN A 121 8.53 15.21 -17.46
N LYS A 122 8.35 15.77 -18.67
CA LYS A 122 9.36 16.64 -19.30
C LYS A 122 9.61 17.94 -18.55
N GLU A 123 8.59 18.50 -17.90
CA GLU A 123 8.72 19.78 -17.18
C GLU A 123 9.58 19.64 -15.91
N LYS A 124 9.50 18.48 -15.27
CA LYS A 124 10.23 18.19 -14.04
C LYS A 124 11.51 17.39 -14.26
N GLU A 125 11.73 16.90 -15.49
CA GLU A 125 12.80 15.96 -15.82
C GLU A 125 12.83 14.74 -14.90
N LYS A 126 11.64 14.21 -14.57
CA LYS A 126 11.42 13.09 -13.66
C LYS A 126 10.39 12.12 -14.19
N TYR A 127 10.29 10.98 -13.56
CA TYR A 127 9.32 9.95 -13.92
C TYR A 127 8.21 9.87 -12.90
N ASN A 128 6.99 9.79 -13.37
CA ASN A 128 5.80 9.52 -12.57
C ASN A 128 5.54 8.01 -12.50
N ILE A 129 5.06 7.52 -11.38
CA ILE A 129 4.83 6.09 -11.12
C ILE A 129 3.45 5.83 -10.55
N ASP A 130 2.82 4.74 -11.02
CA ASP A 130 1.55 4.23 -10.50
C ASP A 130 1.77 3.09 -9.49
N LEU A 131 1.90 3.43 -8.20
CA LEU A 131 2.06 2.46 -7.13
C LEU A 131 0.82 1.57 -6.96
N ARG A 132 -0.39 2.11 -7.19
CA ARG A 132 -1.64 1.36 -7.01
C ARG A 132 -1.77 0.25 -8.04
N LYS A 133 -1.51 0.57 -9.32
CA LYS A 133 -1.57 -0.42 -10.40
C LYS A 133 -0.52 -1.51 -10.20
N LEU A 134 0.69 -1.15 -9.78
CA LEU A 134 1.74 -2.12 -9.45
C LEU A 134 1.30 -3.04 -8.31
N ALA A 135 0.79 -2.47 -7.21
CA ALA A 135 0.33 -3.23 -6.05
C ALA A 135 -0.84 -4.18 -6.41
N LEU A 136 -1.86 -3.69 -7.13
CA LEU A 136 -2.99 -4.50 -7.56
C LEU A 136 -2.55 -5.66 -8.46
N THR A 137 -1.64 -5.40 -9.41
CA THR A 137 -1.11 -6.44 -10.29
C THR A 137 -0.35 -7.51 -9.49
N GLN A 138 0.46 -7.09 -8.49
CA GLN A 138 1.15 -8.03 -7.62
C GLN A 138 0.17 -8.88 -6.79
N ILE A 139 -0.85 -8.25 -6.19
CA ILE A 139 -1.90 -8.92 -5.41
C ILE A 139 -2.62 -9.96 -6.28
N LYS A 140 -2.99 -9.61 -7.50
CA LYS A 140 -3.63 -10.51 -8.47
C LYS A 140 -2.75 -11.71 -8.82
N LYS A 141 -1.46 -11.48 -9.07
CA LYS A 141 -0.50 -12.57 -9.32
C LYS A 141 -0.35 -13.53 -8.14
N LEU A 142 -0.60 -13.08 -6.92
CA LEU A 142 -0.59 -13.91 -5.71
C LEU A 142 -1.88 -14.69 -5.49
N GLY A 143 -2.87 -14.55 -6.40
CA GLY A 143 -4.10 -15.34 -6.46
C GLY A 143 -5.32 -14.66 -5.84
N ILE A 144 -5.23 -13.42 -5.38
CA ILE A 144 -6.41 -12.67 -4.92
C ILE A 144 -7.10 -12.07 -6.15
N LYS A 145 -8.42 -12.28 -6.26
CA LYS A 145 -9.22 -11.83 -7.40
C LYS A 145 -9.48 -10.33 -7.36
N ASP A 146 -9.58 -9.70 -8.54
CA ASP A 146 -9.86 -8.27 -8.68
C ASP A 146 -11.17 -7.87 -7.97
N GLU A 147 -12.21 -8.71 -8.05
CA GLU A 147 -13.52 -8.49 -7.40
C GLU A 147 -13.45 -8.42 -5.87
N ASN A 148 -12.39 -8.97 -5.28
CA ASN A 148 -12.14 -8.95 -3.84
C ASN A 148 -11.34 -7.72 -3.41
N MET A 149 -10.91 -6.88 -4.35
CA MET A 149 -10.13 -5.68 -4.04
C MET A 149 -10.94 -4.42 -4.33
N SER A 150 -10.92 -3.50 -3.39
CA SER A 150 -11.49 -2.15 -3.53
C SER A 150 -10.39 -1.11 -3.50
N VAL A 151 -10.59 0.00 -4.18
CA VAL A 151 -9.64 1.11 -4.22
C VAL A 151 -10.35 2.42 -3.88
N MET A 152 -9.80 3.13 -2.93
CA MET A 152 -10.18 4.53 -2.69
C MET A 152 -9.33 5.43 -3.61
N GLU A 153 -9.91 5.85 -4.73
CA GLU A 153 -9.18 6.54 -5.82
C GLU A 153 -8.81 8.01 -5.52
N TYR A 154 -8.70 8.39 -4.28
CA TYR A 154 -8.27 9.72 -3.91
C TYR A 154 -6.75 9.84 -3.96
N CYS A 155 -6.28 11.00 -4.45
CA CYS A 155 -4.88 11.41 -4.37
C CYS A 155 -4.65 12.23 -3.09
N THR A 156 -3.74 11.80 -2.24
CA THR A 156 -3.42 12.55 -1.01
C THR A 156 -2.86 13.95 -1.30
N TYR A 157 -2.15 14.09 -2.42
CA TYR A 157 -1.55 15.36 -2.82
C TYR A 157 -2.56 16.38 -3.35
N SER A 158 -3.56 15.95 -4.15
CA SER A 158 -4.37 16.87 -4.98
C SER A 158 -5.88 16.77 -4.78
N SER A 159 -6.41 15.73 -4.12
CA SER A 159 -7.85 15.60 -3.96
C SER A 159 -8.43 16.68 -3.05
N LYS A 160 -9.55 17.26 -3.50
CA LYS A 160 -10.28 18.32 -2.81
C LYS A 160 -11.69 17.87 -2.43
N ASP A 161 -12.25 18.50 -1.42
CA ASP A 161 -13.65 18.39 -1.05
C ASP A 161 -14.54 19.27 -1.96
N GLU A 162 -15.84 19.23 -1.74
CA GLU A 162 -16.83 20.02 -2.50
C GLU A 162 -16.65 21.53 -2.34
N LYS A 163 -15.98 21.98 -1.30
CA LYS A 163 -15.65 23.39 -1.01
C LYS A 163 -14.31 23.80 -1.61
N GLY A 164 -13.60 22.89 -2.29
CA GLY A 164 -12.28 23.14 -2.86
C GLY A 164 -11.11 23.02 -1.87
N ASN A 165 -11.34 22.62 -0.63
CA ASN A 165 -10.27 22.40 0.35
C ASN A 165 -9.59 21.05 0.11
N LEU A 166 -8.30 20.97 0.44
CA LEU A 166 -7.56 19.70 0.36
C LEU A 166 -8.14 18.67 1.34
N LYS A 167 -8.45 17.47 0.82
CA LYS A 167 -9.02 16.38 1.62
C LYS A 167 -8.03 15.73 2.57
N PHE A 168 -6.74 15.72 2.20
CA PHE A 168 -5.72 14.95 2.89
C PHE A 168 -4.48 15.80 3.14
N HIS A 169 -3.79 15.48 4.23
CA HIS A 169 -2.40 15.88 4.41
C HIS A 169 -1.51 15.13 3.41
N SER A 170 -0.46 15.79 2.89
CA SER A 170 0.50 15.20 1.98
C SER A 170 1.91 15.56 2.39
N HIS A 171 2.72 14.56 2.71
CA HIS A 171 4.12 14.77 3.05
C HIS A 171 4.89 15.44 1.89
N ARG A 172 4.57 15.06 0.65
CA ARG A 172 5.21 15.61 -0.56
C ARG A 172 4.85 17.06 -0.80
N ARG A 173 3.61 17.46 -0.52
CA ARG A 173 3.15 18.85 -0.70
C ARG A 173 3.56 19.74 0.47
N ASP A 174 3.29 19.26 1.68
CA ASP A 174 3.32 20.09 2.90
C ASP A 174 4.69 20.04 3.59
N ARG A 175 5.49 19.03 3.29
CA ARG A 175 6.87 18.81 3.80
C ARG A 175 6.99 18.89 5.33
N THR A 176 5.90 18.66 6.05
CA THR A 176 5.86 18.64 7.50
C THR A 176 5.78 17.22 8.01
N LEU A 177 6.60 16.89 9.00
CA LEU A 177 6.60 15.56 9.64
C LEU A 177 5.51 15.41 10.71
N SER A 178 4.84 16.51 11.07
CA SER A 178 3.94 16.55 12.23
C SER A 178 2.49 16.20 11.95
N MET A 179 2.10 16.03 10.67
CA MET A 179 0.73 15.72 10.29
C MET A 179 0.72 14.54 9.31
N ASN A 180 0.37 13.37 9.80
CA ASN A 180 0.16 12.17 9.00
C ASN A 180 -1.33 11.76 9.05
N MET A 181 -1.79 11.06 8.03
CA MET A 181 -3.08 10.38 8.11
C MET A 181 -2.96 9.18 9.04
N ALA A 182 -3.95 8.97 9.90
CA ALA A 182 -4.06 7.73 10.64
C ALA A 182 -5.13 6.86 9.98
N LEU A 183 -4.75 5.64 9.63
CA LEU A 183 -5.64 4.64 9.04
C LEU A 183 -5.84 3.52 10.04
N PHE A 184 -7.10 3.18 10.27
CA PHE A 184 -7.50 2.19 11.26
C PHE A 184 -8.20 1.02 10.58
N LEU A 185 -7.83 -0.19 10.95
CA LEU A 185 -8.52 -1.43 10.59
C LEU A 185 -9.01 -2.09 11.89
N GLY A 186 -10.23 -1.79 12.26
CA GLY A 186 -10.86 -2.23 13.50
C GLY A 186 -12.25 -2.81 13.28
N LYS A 187 -12.89 -3.26 14.37
CA LYS A 187 -14.31 -3.58 14.45
C LYS A 187 -15.01 -2.38 15.09
N GLU A 188 -16.18 -2.03 14.58
CA GLU A 188 -17.10 -1.10 15.24
C GLU A 188 -17.65 -1.70 16.52
#